data_6c204132420459ccbc608b220c84131f
#
_entry.id   6c204132420459ccbc608b220c84131f
#
_cell.length_a   1.000
_cell.length_b   1.000
_cell.length_c   1.000
_cell.angle_alpha   90.00
_cell.angle_beta   90.00
_cell.angle_gamma   90.00
#
_symmetry.space_group_name_H-M   'P 1'
#
loop_
_entity.id
_entity.type
_entity.pdbx_description
1 polymer ?
#
loop_
_entity_poly.entity_id
_entity_poly.type
_entity_poly.pdbx_seq_one_letter_code
_entity_poly.pdbx_strand_id
1 'polypeptide(L)'
;EYIAIKDFASEVVILDIKEGFAEGKAMDLMQTASLNGFDTKIVGVTNDYSKTAGSDIVVITSGIPRKPGMTREELIGINAGIVKSVSSNLIEHSPNTIIVVVSNPMDTMTYLVHKTSGLPKHRIIGMGGALDSARFKYRLAEALEAPISDVDGMVIGGHSDVGMVPLTRMATRNSVPVSKFISEERLNQVMEDTKVGGGTLTKLLGTSAWYAQGAAVSGLVQAIACDQKKM
;
A
#
# COMPACT_ATOMS: atom_id res chain seq x y z
N GLU A 1 0.87 -11.26 5.22
CA GLU A 1 0.19 -12.40 4.57
C GLU A 1 0.61 -12.51 3.10
N TYR A 2 0.24 -11.58 2.21
CA TYR A 2 0.51 -11.68 0.75
C TYR A 2 1.99 -11.79 0.38
N ILE A 3 2.92 -11.23 1.15
CA ILE A 3 4.36 -11.41 0.93
C ILE A 3 4.75 -12.85 1.19
N ALA A 4 4.27 -13.42 2.28
CA ALA A 4 4.55 -14.81 2.65
C ALA A 4 3.99 -15.81 1.63
N ILE A 5 2.70 -15.68 1.27
CA ILE A 5 2.05 -16.58 0.29
C ILE A 5 2.76 -16.55 -1.08
N LYS A 6 3.35 -15.42 -1.47
CA LYS A 6 4.12 -15.32 -2.71
C LYS A 6 5.54 -15.90 -2.62
N ASP A 7 6.00 -16.17 -1.44
CA ASP A 7 7.24 -16.89 -1.10
C ASP A 7 8.51 -16.41 -1.82
N PHE A 8 8.65 -15.09 -1.97
CA PHE A 8 9.82 -14.47 -2.58
C PHE A 8 10.79 -13.86 -1.57
N ALA A 9 10.38 -13.73 -0.30
CA ALA A 9 11.18 -13.21 0.79
C ALA A 9 11.68 -14.35 1.68
N SER A 10 12.93 -14.30 2.12
CA SER A 10 13.46 -15.26 3.09
C SER A 10 12.87 -15.06 4.50
N GLU A 11 12.68 -13.80 4.89
CA GLU A 11 12.13 -13.44 6.19
C GLU A 11 11.27 -12.18 6.10
N VAL A 12 10.19 -12.15 6.88
CA VAL A 12 9.34 -10.96 7.09
C VAL A 12 9.27 -10.68 8.59
N VAL A 13 9.76 -9.51 9.01
CA VAL A 13 9.64 -9.04 10.38
C VAL A 13 8.40 -8.15 10.51
N ILE A 14 7.50 -8.50 11.42
CA ILE A 14 6.34 -7.69 11.79
C ILE A 14 6.68 -6.98 13.11
N LEU A 15 6.74 -5.65 13.09
CA LEU A 15 7.01 -4.85 14.27
C LEU A 15 5.77 -4.03 14.65
N ASP A 16 5.37 -4.10 15.90
CA ASP A 16 4.31 -3.26 16.48
C ASP A 16 4.74 -2.76 17.87
N ILE A 17 4.16 -1.66 18.31
CA ILE A 17 4.39 -1.13 19.68
C ILE A 17 3.49 -1.82 20.72
N LYS A 18 2.42 -2.48 20.27
CA LYS A 18 1.49 -3.20 21.13
C LYS A 18 2.05 -4.55 21.50
N GLU A 19 2.31 -4.74 22.79
CA GLU A 19 2.90 -5.97 23.34
C GLU A 19 2.16 -7.23 22.89
N GLY A 20 2.89 -8.21 22.39
CA GLY A 20 2.42 -9.51 21.95
C GLY A 20 1.60 -9.51 20.66
N PHE A 21 1.26 -8.34 20.11
CA PHE A 21 0.39 -8.27 18.93
C PHE A 21 1.08 -8.75 17.66
N ALA A 22 2.31 -8.30 17.42
CA ALA A 22 3.09 -8.71 16.26
C ALA A 22 3.47 -10.19 16.34
N GLU A 23 3.84 -10.67 17.52
CA GLU A 23 4.19 -12.07 17.79
C GLU A 23 2.99 -12.99 17.53
N GLY A 24 1.80 -12.61 18.02
CA GLY A 24 0.56 -13.34 17.78
C GLY A 24 0.20 -13.40 16.30
N LYS A 25 0.34 -12.27 15.57
CA LYS A 25 0.12 -12.22 14.11
C LYS A 25 1.12 -13.07 13.34
N ALA A 26 2.39 -13.04 13.71
CA ALA A 26 3.42 -13.87 13.08
C ALA A 26 3.16 -15.36 13.29
N MET A 27 2.79 -15.75 14.51
CA MET A 27 2.46 -17.14 14.84
C MET A 27 1.24 -17.63 14.04
N ASP A 28 0.17 -16.84 13.98
CA ASP A 28 -1.05 -17.15 13.24
C ASP A 28 -0.75 -17.33 11.74
N LEU A 29 0.02 -16.40 11.14
CA LEU A 29 0.44 -16.50 9.75
C LEU A 29 1.33 -17.71 9.49
N MET A 30 2.30 -18.01 10.37
CA MET A 30 3.17 -19.18 10.22
C MET A 30 2.40 -20.50 10.26
N GLN A 31 1.30 -20.59 11.02
CA GLN A 31 0.43 -21.77 11.02
C GLN A 31 -0.26 -22.01 9.67
N THR A 32 -0.35 -20.99 8.83
CA THR A 32 -0.90 -21.14 7.47
C THR A 32 0.12 -21.65 6.44
N ALA A 33 1.40 -21.70 6.79
CA ALA A 33 2.49 -22.01 5.85
C ALA A 33 2.30 -23.37 5.15
N SER A 34 2.00 -24.42 5.91
CA SER A 34 1.76 -25.76 5.33
C SER A 34 0.49 -25.84 4.50
N LEU A 35 -0.49 -24.97 4.73
CA LEU A 35 -1.75 -24.94 3.99
C LEU A 35 -1.62 -24.15 2.68
N ASN A 36 -0.81 -23.10 2.69
CA ASN A 36 -0.62 -22.19 1.56
C ASN A 36 0.67 -22.45 0.77
N GLY A 37 1.54 -23.35 1.26
CA GLY A 37 2.75 -23.81 0.54
C GLY A 37 3.83 -22.74 0.44
N PHE A 38 4.18 -22.06 1.54
CA PHE A 38 5.29 -21.12 1.58
C PHE A 38 6.29 -21.44 2.70
N ASP A 39 7.56 -21.08 2.50
CA ASP A 39 8.65 -21.24 3.45
C ASP A 39 9.17 -19.91 4.03
N THR A 40 8.66 -18.78 3.55
CA THR A 40 8.98 -17.44 4.09
C THR A 40 8.82 -17.42 5.61
N LYS A 41 9.91 -17.17 6.34
CA LYS A 41 9.88 -17.04 7.80
C LYS A 41 9.20 -15.74 8.22
N ILE A 42 8.25 -15.80 9.14
CA ILE A 42 7.59 -14.63 9.70
C ILE A 42 7.93 -14.50 11.17
N VAL A 43 8.46 -13.35 11.56
CA VAL A 43 8.85 -13.04 12.95
C VAL A 43 8.07 -11.81 13.42
N GLY A 44 7.41 -11.94 14.57
CA GLY A 44 6.78 -10.82 15.26
C GLY A 44 7.66 -10.27 16.35
N VAL A 45 7.72 -8.96 16.52
CA VAL A 45 8.51 -8.31 17.57
C VAL A 45 7.78 -7.08 18.12
N THR A 46 7.80 -6.92 19.44
CA THR A 46 7.24 -5.75 20.12
C THR A 46 8.34 -4.72 20.33
N ASN A 47 8.23 -3.56 19.68
CA ASN A 47 9.09 -2.38 19.87
C ASN A 47 10.61 -2.64 19.82
N ASP A 48 11.05 -3.73 19.23
CA ASP A 48 12.47 -4.09 19.08
C ASP A 48 12.95 -3.88 17.65
N TYR A 49 13.41 -2.67 17.35
CA TYR A 49 13.91 -2.31 16.02
C TYR A 49 15.22 -3.03 15.65
N SER A 50 15.96 -3.58 16.62
CA SER A 50 17.19 -4.34 16.32
C SER A 50 16.91 -5.56 15.44
N LYS A 51 15.70 -6.12 15.52
CA LYS A 51 15.27 -7.25 14.69
C LYS A 51 14.99 -6.88 13.23
N THR A 52 14.95 -5.60 12.92
CA THR A 52 14.84 -5.12 11.53
C THR A 52 16.18 -4.88 10.87
N ALA A 53 17.29 -5.20 11.57
CA ALA A 53 18.64 -4.97 11.07
C ALA A 53 18.90 -5.69 9.74
N GLY A 54 19.43 -4.95 8.76
CA GLY A 54 19.76 -5.47 7.44
C GLY A 54 18.58 -5.73 6.52
N SER A 55 17.39 -5.16 6.82
CA SER A 55 16.23 -5.28 5.94
C SER A 55 16.48 -4.63 4.58
N ASP A 56 16.27 -5.37 3.49
CA ASP A 56 16.38 -4.85 2.12
C ASP A 56 15.25 -3.85 1.82
N ILE A 57 14.05 -4.16 2.28
CA ILE A 57 12.85 -3.34 2.06
C ILE A 57 12.09 -3.21 3.38
N VAL A 58 11.71 -1.99 3.70
CA VAL A 58 10.87 -1.67 4.86
C VAL A 58 9.56 -1.06 4.41
N VAL A 59 8.46 -1.54 4.97
CA VAL A 59 7.12 -0.99 4.71
C VAL A 59 6.60 -0.29 5.96
N ILE A 60 6.36 1.02 5.88
CA ILE A 60 5.83 1.81 6.99
C ILE A 60 4.32 1.95 6.83
N THR A 61 3.58 1.27 7.72
CA THR A 61 2.11 1.33 7.79
C THR A 61 1.62 2.01 9.07
N SER A 62 2.55 2.42 9.94
CA SER A 62 2.26 3.01 11.25
C SER A 62 1.55 4.36 11.14
N GLY A 63 0.65 4.62 12.07
CA GLY A 63 -0.14 5.83 12.13
C GLY A 63 -1.51 5.58 12.74
N ILE A 64 -2.23 6.64 13.06
CA ILE A 64 -3.61 6.55 13.53
C ILE A 64 -4.58 6.86 12.41
N PRO A 65 -5.77 6.22 12.38
CA PRO A 65 -6.84 6.62 11.49
C PRO A 65 -7.44 7.95 11.94
N ARG A 66 -8.04 8.70 11.02
CA ARG A 66 -8.78 9.91 11.34
C ARG A 66 -9.96 9.59 12.25
N LYS A 67 -10.02 10.25 13.40
CA LYS A 67 -11.14 10.11 14.35
C LYS A 67 -12.23 11.14 14.06
N PRO A 68 -13.49 10.89 14.45
CA PRO A 68 -14.54 11.91 14.40
C PRO A 68 -14.12 13.18 15.15
N GLY A 69 -14.32 14.34 14.54
CA GLY A 69 -13.94 15.65 15.12
C GLY A 69 -12.46 16.05 14.92
N MET A 70 -11.61 15.14 14.47
CA MET A 70 -10.19 15.46 14.19
C MET A 70 -10.05 16.25 12.88
N THR A 71 -9.30 17.32 12.90
CA THR A 71 -8.94 18.08 11.69
C THR A 71 -7.91 17.30 10.85
N ARG A 72 -7.74 17.70 9.59
CA ARG A 72 -6.72 17.11 8.71
C ARG A 72 -5.32 17.45 9.20
N GLU A 73 -5.13 18.66 9.68
CA GLU A 73 -3.86 19.18 10.20
C GLU A 73 -3.43 18.42 11.46
N GLU A 74 -4.36 18.18 12.39
CA GLU A 74 -4.10 17.38 13.59
C GLU A 74 -3.67 15.95 13.22
N LEU A 75 -4.36 15.31 12.28
CA LEU A 75 -3.98 13.98 11.81
C LEU A 75 -2.57 13.98 11.20
N ILE A 76 -2.26 14.97 10.35
CA ILE A 76 -0.93 15.14 9.75
C ILE A 76 0.12 15.29 10.85
N GLY A 77 -0.10 16.14 11.84
CA GLY A 77 0.84 16.40 12.94
C GLY A 77 1.16 15.14 13.73
N ILE A 78 0.13 14.37 14.13
CA ILE A 78 0.28 13.12 14.88
C ILE A 78 1.03 12.08 14.04
N ASN A 79 0.58 11.82 12.82
CA ASN A 79 1.20 10.81 11.97
C ASN A 79 2.62 11.19 11.54
N ALA A 80 2.91 12.47 11.37
CA ALA A 80 4.26 12.94 11.10
C ALA A 80 5.23 12.61 12.25
N GLY A 81 4.82 12.81 13.50
CA GLY A 81 5.61 12.39 14.67
C GLY A 81 5.89 10.90 14.69
N ILE A 82 4.86 10.08 14.45
CA ILE A 82 4.98 8.62 14.41
C ILE A 82 5.92 8.18 13.28
N VAL A 83 5.67 8.60 12.05
CA VAL A 83 6.43 8.19 10.87
C VAL A 83 7.89 8.64 10.96
N LYS A 84 8.15 9.85 11.47
CA LYS A 84 9.52 10.33 11.72
C LYS A 84 10.26 9.45 12.72
N SER A 85 9.65 9.13 13.85
CA SER A 85 10.23 8.26 14.87
C SER A 85 10.52 6.86 14.31
N VAL A 86 9.53 6.25 13.66
CA VAL A 86 9.66 4.91 13.05
C VAL A 86 10.77 4.88 12.01
N SER A 87 10.78 5.84 11.06
CA SER A 87 11.79 5.87 10.01
C SER A 87 13.20 6.09 10.55
N SER A 88 13.38 6.92 11.59
CA SER A 88 14.69 7.14 12.21
C SER A 88 15.24 5.86 12.85
N ASN A 89 14.41 5.14 13.63
CA ASN A 89 14.82 3.88 14.24
C ASN A 89 15.13 2.79 13.19
N LEU A 90 14.33 2.71 12.14
CA LEU A 90 14.55 1.72 11.06
C LEU A 90 15.87 1.96 10.32
N ILE A 91 16.22 3.22 10.03
CA ILE A 91 17.45 3.58 9.31
C ILE A 91 18.69 3.30 10.15
N GLU A 92 18.62 3.47 11.48
CA GLU A 92 19.71 3.13 12.39
C GLU A 92 20.13 1.66 12.25
N HIS A 93 19.16 0.76 12.06
CA HIS A 93 19.41 -0.69 11.92
C HIS A 93 19.53 -1.15 10.46
N SER A 94 18.95 -0.40 9.50
CA SER A 94 18.91 -0.75 8.07
C SER A 94 19.23 0.45 7.18
N PRO A 95 20.49 0.97 7.21
CA PRO A 95 20.85 2.23 6.54
C PRO A 95 20.81 2.17 5.00
N ASN A 96 20.75 0.98 4.42
CA ASN A 96 20.70 0.77 2.97
C ASN A 96 19.34 0.29 2.45
N THR A 97 18.31 0.33 3.28
CA THR A 97 16.97 -0.16 2.94
C THR A 97 16.28 0.68 1.86
N ILE A 98 15.30 0.09 1.19
CA ILE A 98 14.28 0.81 0.41
C ILE A 98 13.05 0.96 1.29
N ILE A 99 12.54 2.18 1.44
CA ILE A 99 11.36 2.46 2.27
C ILE A 99 10.13 2.61 1.39
N VAL A 100 9.11 1.81 1.66
CA VAL A 100 7.77 1.93 1.08
C VAL A 100 6.84 2.53 2.12
N VAL A 101 6.33 3.73 1.86
CA VAL A 101 5.44 4.46 2.77
C VAL A 101 3.99 4.21 2.39
N VAL A 102 3.19 3.76 3.36
CA VAL A 102 1.76 3.48 3.22
C VAL A 102 0.93 4.37 4.16
N SER A 103 1.57 4.90 5.21
CA SER A 103 0.95 5.75 6.23
C SER A 103 0.30 7.00 5.64
N ASN A 104 -0.93 7.28 6.06
CA ASN A 104 -1.70 8.43 5.55
C ASN A 104 -1.51 9.70 6.40
N PRO A 105 -1.55 10.89 5.74
CA PRO A 105 -1.66 11.13 4.29
C PRO A 105 -0.36 10.73 3.55
N MET A 106 -0.47 9.78 2.62
CA MET A 106 0.66 9.05 2.06
C MET A 106 1.69 9.97 1.39
N ASP A 107 1.27 10.90 0.54
CA ASP A 107 2.18 11.82 -0.15
C ASP A 107 2.98 12.67 0.85
N THR A 108 2.30 13.20 1.88
CA THR A 108 2.92 14.00 2.95
C THR A 108 3.91 13.19 3.77
N MET A 109 3.54 11.97 4.14
CA MET A 109 4.40 11.08 4.93
C MET A 109 5.62 10.61 4.11
N THR A 110 5.44 10.31 2.83
CA THR A 110 6.55 9.98 1.92
C THR A 110 7.53 11.13 1.78
N TYR A 111 7.04 12.35 1.62
CA TYR A 111 7.89 13.55 1.58
C TYR A 111 8.62 13.78 2.91
N LEU A 112 7.95 13.57 4.04
CA LEU A 112 8.56 13.66 5.36
C LEU A 112 9.72 12.67 5.51
N VAL A 113 9.50 11.39 5.17
CA VAL A 113 10.55 10.37 5.21
C VAL A 113 11.72 10.77 4.33
N HIS A 114 11.46 11.27 3.11
CA HIS A 114 12.52 11.77 2.23
C HIS A 114 13.34 12.90 2.89
N LYS A 115 12.69 13.83 3.57
CA LYS A 115 13.38 14.99 4.22
C LYS A 115 14.14 14.61 5.47
N THR A 116 13.72 13.55 6.17
CA THR A 116 14.26 13.23 7.50
C THR A 116 15.18 12.00 7.52
N SER A 117 15.13 11.15 6.49
CA SER A 117 15.86 9.89 6.47
C SER A 117 17.33 10.00 6.05
N GLY A 118 17.69 11.03 5.28
CA GLY A 118 18.99 11.11 4.65
C GLY A 118 19.20 10.12 3.49
N LEU A 119 18.22 9.24 3.21
CA LEU A 119 18.30 8.30 2.10
C LEU A 119 18.13 9.00 0.74
N PRO A 120 18.77 8.51 -0.32
CA PRO A 120 18.58 9.05 -1.66
C PRO A 120 17.13 8.84 -2.13
N LYS A 121 16.61 9.80 -2.90
CA LYS A 121 15.21 9.86 -3.33
C LYS A 121 14.68 8.55 -3.92
N HIS A 122 15.48 7.85 -4.70
CA HIS A 122 15.09 6.60 -5.37
C HIS A 122 14.89 5.41 -4.42
N ARG A 123 15.26 5.56 -3.14
CA ARG A 123 15.02 4.55 -2.08
C ARG A 123 13.76 4.81 -1.26
N ILE A 124 12.98 5.83 -1.60
CA ILE A 124 11.77 6.20 -0.84
C ILE A 124 10.60 6.25 -1.80
N ILE A 125 9.63 5.37 -1.58
CA ILE A 125 8.50 5.14 -2.47
C ILE A 125 7.20 5.28 -1.66
N GLY A 126 6.27 6.07 -2.17
CA GLY A 126 4.89 6.10 -1.65
C GLY A 126 4.03 5.09 -2.38
N MET A 127 3.35 4.21 -1.67
CA MET A 127 2.42 3.25 -2.26
C MET A 127 1.02 3.87 -2.34
N GLY A 128 0.66 4.39 -3.51
CA GLY A 128 -0.66 4.97 -3.81
C GLY A 128 -1.19 4.44 -5.15
N GLY A 129 -0.50 4.76 -6.23
CA GLY A 129 -0.96 4.47 -7.60
C GLY A 129 -1.27 3.00 -7.88
N ALA A 130 -0.55 2.04 -7.29
CA ALA A 130 -0.84 0.62 -7.44
C ALA A 130 -2.22 0.25 -6.87
N LEU A 131 -2.57 0.77 -5.69
CA LEU A 131 -3.88 0.57 -5.07
C LEU A 131 -4.98 1.31 -5.84
N ASP A 132 -4.73 2.54 -6.25
CA ASP A 132 -5.71 3.35 -6.97
C ASP A 132 -5.99 2.78 -8.37
N SER A 133 -4.96 2.24 -9.05
CA SER A 133 -5.12 1.51 -10.31
C SER A 133 -5.94 0.23 -10.13
N ALA A 134 -5.75 -0.50 -9.03
CA ALA A 134 -6.57 -1.68 -8.72
C ALA A 134 -8.04 -1.31 -8.51
N ARG A 135 -8.32 -0.21 -7.81
CA ARG A 135 -9.69 0.33 -7.65
C ARG A 135 -10.30 0.74 -8.99
N PHE A 136 -9.52 1.41 -9.82
CA PHE A 136 -9.96 1.82 -11.15
C PHE A 136 -10.32 0.63 -12.04
N LYS A 137 -9.45 -0.41 -12.08
CA LYS A 137 -9.73 -1.65 -12.83
C LYS A 137 -10.99 -2.35 -12.31
N TYR A 138 -11.18 -2.39 -11.00
CA TYR A 138 -12.39 -2.96 -10.40
C TYR A 138 -13.65 -2.22 -10.86
N ARG A 139 -13.65 -0.88 -10.81
CA ARG A 139 -14.79 -0.07 -11.25
C ARG A 139 -15.04 -0.15 -12.76
N LEU A 140 -13.99 -0.24 -13.56
CA LEU A 140 -14.11 -0.49 -15.00
C LEU A 140 -14.74 -1.85 -15.28
N ALA A 141 -14.30 -2.91 -14.60
CA ALA A 141 -14.84 -4.25 -14.75
C ALA A 141 -16.35 -4.31 -14.41
N GLU A 142 -16.77 -3.65 -13.32
CA GLU A 142 -18.18 -3.50 -12.97
C GLU A 142 -18.96 -2.76 -14.07
N ALA A 143 -18.44 -1.64 -14.57
CA ALA A 143 -19.11 -0.83 -15.59
C ALA A 143 -19.21 -1.53 -16.95
N LEU A 144 -18.26 -2.42 -17.25
CA LEU A 144 -18.17 -3.21 -18.49
C LEU A 144 -18.87 -4.57 -18.39
N GLU A 145 -19.36 -4.94 -17.20
CA GLU A 145 -19.89 -6.29 -16.92
C GLU A 145 -18.93 -7.40 -17.41
N ALA A 146 -17.63 -7.22 -17.11
CA ALA A 146 -16.56 -8.04 -17.62
C ALA A 146 -15.70 -8.65 -16.49
N PRO A 147 -15.02 -9.79 -16.72
CA PRO A 147 -14.00 -10.27 -15.82
C PRO A 147 -12.91 -9.21 -15.59
N ILE A 148 -12.47 -9.05 -14.35
CA ILE A 148 -11.44 -8.05 -14.02
C ILE A 148 -10.10 -8.35 -14.70
N SER A 149 -9.84 -9.61 -15.03
CA SER A 149 -8.67 -10.05 -15.80
C SER A 149 -8.62 -9.53 -17.24
N ASP A 150 -9.78 -9.16 -17.79
CA ASP A 150 -9.89 -8.64 -19.15
C ASP A 150 -9.61 -7.13 -19.21
N VAL A 151 -9.55 -6.46 -18.04
CA VAL A 151 -9.51 -5.00 -17.94
C VAL A 151 -8.14 -4.53 -17.53
N ASP A 152 -7.61 -3.56 -18.26
CA ASP A 152 -6.41 -2.83 -17.87
C ASP A 152 -6.68 -1.32 -17.74
N GLY A 153 -5.95 -0.69 -16.82
CA GLY A 153 -6.09 0.72 -16.51
C GLY A 153 -5.10 1.17 -15.43
N MET A 154 -4.75 2.44 -15.48
CA MET A 154 -3.75 3.03 -14.58
C MET A 154 -4.26 4.33 -13.99
N VAL A 155 -3.89 4.58 -12.76
CA VAL A 155 -4.07 5.87 -12.07
C VAL A 155 -2.71 6.43 -11.74
N ILE A 156 -2.50 7.71 -12.04
CA ILE A 156 -1.31 8.48 -11.71
C ILE A 156 -1.66 9.68 -10.83
N GLY A 157 -0.67 10.47 -10.45
CA GLY A 157 -0.85 11.67 -9.62
C GLY A 157 -0.74 11.41 -8.14
N GLY A 158 -1.28 12.30 -7.32
CA GLY A 158 -1.23 12.21 -5.86
C GLY A 158 -2.28 11.23 -5.31
N HIS A 159 -1.98 10.62 -4.16
CA HIS A 159 -2.91 9.69 -3.48
C HIS A 159 -3.97 10.44 -2.66
N SER A 160 -4.86 11.14 -3.36
CA SER A 160 -5.97 11.87 -2.76
C SER A 160 -7.12 12.04 -3.77
N ASP A 161 -8.33 12.28 -3.28
CA ASP A 161 -9.53 12.42 -4.12
C ASP A 161 -9.36 13.47 -5.23
N VAL A 162 -8.62 14.55 -4.96
CA VAL A 162 -8.36 15.62 -5.94
C VAL A 162 -7.05 15.43 -6.71
N GLY A 163 -6.13 14.60 -6.22
CA GLY A 163 -4.81 14.40 -6.82
C GLY A 163 -4.74 13.23 -7.80
N MET A 164 -5.67 12.29 -7.71
CA MET A 164 -5.72 11.13 -8.60
C MET A 164 -6.14 11.50 -10.01
N VAL A 165 -5.45 10.91 -10.98
CA VAL A 165 -5.76 11.06 -12.40
C VAL A 165 -5.89 9.67 -13.03
N PRO A 166 -7.11 9.10 -13.07
CA PRO A 166 -7.36 7.86 -13.81
C PRO A 166 -7.16 8.08 -15.31
N LEU A 167 -6.29 7.28 -15.93
CA LEU A 167 -5.95 7.41 -17.34
C LEU A 167 -6.98 6.69 -18.22
N THR A 168 -8.16 7.25 -18.34
CA THR A 168 -9.30 6.65 -19.07
C THR A 168 -9.00 6.41 -20.55
N ARG A 169 -8.20 7.27 -21.19
CA ARG A 169 -7.81 7.11 -22.59
C ARG A 169 -6.92 5.91 -22.85
N MET A 170 -6.22 5.42 -21.80
CA MET A 170 -5.33 4.27 -21.85
C MET A 170 -5.99 3.01 -21.32
N ALA A 171 -7.19 3.13 -20.75
CA ALA A 171 -7.90 1.98 -20.22
C ALA A 171 -8.45 1.10 -21.34
N THR A 172 -8.31 -0.22 -21.19
CA THR A 172 -8.68 -1.19 -22.22
C THR A 172 -9.41 -2.39 -21.63
N ARG A 173 -10.23 -3.03 -22.48
CA ARG A 173 -10.70 -4.40 -22.28
C ARG A 173 -10.11 -5.27 -23.39
N ASN A 174 -9.29 -6.26 -23.07
CA ASN A 174 -8.59 -7.10 -24.03
C ASN A 174 -7.93 -6.28 -25.16
N SER A 175 -7.18 -5.24 -24.77
CA SER A 175 -6.48 -4.28 -25.65
C SER A 175 -7.37 -3.37 -26.50
N VAL A 176 -8.69 -3.44 -26.36
CA VAL A 176 -9.63 -2.50 -27.02
C VAL A 176 -9.98 -1.36 -26.07
N PRO A 177 -9.87 -0.09 -26.47
CA PRO A 177 -10.20 1.06 -25.61
C PRO A 177 -11.60 0.94 -24.99
N VAL A 178 -11.71 1.19 -23.68
CA VAL A 178 -13.00 1.08 -22.94
C VAL A 178 -14.09 2.01 -23.50
N SER A 179 -13.70 3.12 -24.13
CA SER A 179 -14.62 4.06 -24.80
C SER A 179 -15.40 3.45 -25.97
N LYS A 180 -15.02 2.25 -26.42
CA LYS A 180 -15.79 1.50 -27.45
C LYS A 180 -16.94 0.68 -26.86
N PHE A 181 -16.94 0.49 -25.53
CA PHE A 181 -17.91 -0.36 -24.84
C PHE A 181 -18.89 0.41 -23.96
N ILE A 182 -18.45 1.54 -23.38
CA ILE A 182 -19.26 2.34 -22.45
C ILE A 182 -19.23 3.82 -22.86
N SER A 183 -20.29 4.55 -22.49
CA SER A 183 -20.41 5.99 -22.77
C SER A 183 -19.39 6.81 -21.96
N GLU A 184 -19.12 8.02 -22.42
CA GLU A 184 -18.28 8.99 -21.71
C GLU A 184 -18.84 9.33 -20.33
N GLU A 185 -20.16 9.46 -20.22
CA GLU A 185 -20.85 9.69 -18.95
C GLU A 185 -20.58 8.54 -17.94
N ARG A 186 -20.70 7.28 -18.38
CA ARG A 186 -20.40 6.11 -17.55
C ARG A 186 -18.93 6.06 -17.15
N LEU A 187 -18.04 6.43 -18.06
CA LEU A 187 -16.62 6.48 -17.79
C LEU A 187 -16.26 7.57 -16.76
N ASN A 188 -16.92 8.73 -16.84
CA ASN A 188 -16.78 9.80 -15.85
C ASN A 188 -17.26 9.34 -14.46
N GLN A 189 -18.37 8.60 -14.39
CA GLN A 189 -18.83 8.01 -13.13
C GLN A 189 -17.80 7.04 -12.55
N VAL A 190 -17.21 6.19 -13.37
CA VAL A 190 -16.11 5.26 -12.95
C VAL A 190 -14.93 6.03 -12.37
N MET A 191 -14.54 7.15 -12.96
CA MET A 191 -13.46 7.98 -12.43
C MET A 191 -13.79 8.53 -11.04
N GLU A 192 -14.98 9.09 -10.86
CA GLU A 192 -15.40 9.64 -9.57
C GLU A 192 -15.52 8.56 -8.50
N ASP A 193 -16.11 7.41 -8.82
CA ASP A 193 -16.21 6.26 -7.91
C ASP A 193 -14.82 5.73 -7.49
N THR A 194 -13.84 5.80 -8.40
CA THR A 194 -12.46 5.43 -8.12
C THR A 194 -11.83 6.36 -7.09
N LYS A 195 -11.98 7.68 -7.28
CA LYS A 195 -11.41 8.70 -6.40
C LYS A 195 -11.93 8.59 -4.98
N VAL A 196 -13.22 8.39 -4.80
CA VAL A 196 -13.85 8.30 -3.47
C VAL A 196 -13.79 6.91 -2.85
N GLY A 197 -13.26 5.92 -3.56
CA GLY A 197 -13.29 4.50 -3.18
C GLY A 197 -12.71 4.21 -1.79
N GLY A 198 -11.64 4.90 -1.40
CA GLY A 198 -11.04 4.77 -0.07
C GLY A 198 -11.96 5.26 1.05
N GLY A 199 -12.58 6.42 0.85
CA GLY A 199 -13.55 6.99 1.79
C GLY A 199 -14.81 6.14 1.93
N THR A 200 -15.30 5.59 0.82
CA THR A 200 -16.45 4.67 0.79
C THR A 200 -16.19 3.42 1.63
N LEU A 201 -15.02 2.77 1.45
CA LEU A 201 -14.66 1.60 2.23
C LEU A 201 -14.54 1.91 3.72
N THR A 202 -13.93 3.06 4.07
CA THR A 202 -13.82 3.49 5.47
C THR A 202 -15.19 3.70 6.12
N LYS A 203 -16.16 4.25 5.39
CA LYS A 203 -17.54 4.39 5.90
C LYS A 203 -18.22 3.04 6.14
N LEU A 204 -18.02 2.09 5.22
CA LEU A 204 -18.64 0.76 5.31
C LEU A 204 -18.02 -0.11 6.39
N LEU A 205 -16.68 -0.06 6.55
CA LEU A 205 -15.94 -0.92 7.46
C LEU A 205 -15.76 -0.31 8.86
N GLY A 206 -15.97 0.99 9.02
CA GLY A 206 -15.64 1.72 10.25
C GLY A 206 -14.11 1.88 10.48
N THR A 207 -13.29 1.42 9.56
CA THR A 207 -11.82 1.49 9.58
C THR A 207 -11.26 1.53 8.17
N SER A 208 -9.96 1.76 8.04
CA SER A 208 -9.27 1.69 6.74
C SER A 208 -9.31 0.25 6.18
N ALA A 209 -9.45 0.12 4.86
CA ALA A 209 -9.33 -1.17 4.18
C ALA A 209 -7.89 -1.71 4.29
N TRP A 210 -7.73 -3.03 4.31
CA TRP A 210 -6.41 -3.69 4.42
C TRP A 210 -6.13 -4.73 3.33
N TYR A 211 -7.14 -5.41 2.76
CA TYR A 211 -6.91 -6.48 1.78
C TYR A 211 -6.27 -5.97 0.48
N ALA A 212 -6.91 -5.05 -0.23
CA ALA A 212 -6.39 -4.50 -1.47
C ALA A 212 -5.07 -3.73 -1.25
N GLN A 213 -4.97 -3.02 -0.11
CA GLN A 213 -3.75 -2.32 0.29
C GLN A 213 -2.59 -3.29 0.52
N GLY A 214 -2.82 -4.39 1.25
CA GLY A 214 -1.82 -5.43 1.47
C GLY A 214 -1.40 -6.12 0.17
N ALA A 215 -2.33 -6.40 -0.74
CA ALA A 215 -2.04 -6.96 -2.04
C ALA A 215 -1.20 -6.01 -2.92
N ALA A 216 -1.55 -4.71 -2.94
CA ALA A 216 -0.80 -3.69 -3.69
C ALA A 216 0.63 -3.52 -3.15
N VAL A 217 0.80 -3.42 -1.82
CA VAL A 217 2.12 -3.38 -1.17
C VAL A 217 2.94 -4.61 -1.52
N SER A 218 2.35 -5.80 -1.40
CA SER A 218 3.04 -7.05 -1.70
C SER A 218 3.49 -7.13 -3.16
N GLY A 219 2.67 -6.65 -4.10
CA GLY A 219 3.03 -6.56 -5.52
C GLY A 219 4.21 -5.63 -5.76
N LEU A 220 4.21 -4.45 -5.12
CA LEU A 220 5.29 -3.48 -5.22
C LEU A 220 6.59 -4.01 -4.59
N VAL A 221 6.52 -4.57 -3.38
CA VAL A 221 7.68 -5.17 -2.69
C VAL A 221 8.29 -6.30 -3.53
N GLN A 222 7.46 -7.18 -4.11
CA GLN A 222 7.91 -8.24 -5.00
C GLN A 222 8.60 -7.67 -6.26
N ALA A 223 8.02 -6.64 -6.86
CA ALA A 223 8.61 -6.01 -8.05
C ALA A 223 9.99 -5.42 -7.77
N ILE A 224 10.20 -4.85 -6.58
CA ILE A 224 11.49 -4.30 -6.12
C ILE A 224 12.46 -5.45 -5.80
N ALA A 225 12.06 -6.38 -4.94
CA ALA A 225 12.93 -7.47 -4.47
C ALA A 225 13.42 -8.38 -5.60
N CYS A 226 12.55 -8.65 -6.59
CA CYS A 226 12.85 -9.52 -7.73
C CYS A 226 13.27 -8.74 -8.99
N ASP A 227 13.52 -7.44 -8.90
CA ASP A 227 13.90 -6.55 -10.03
C ASP A 227 13.03 -6.75 -11.29
N GLN A 228 11.71 -6.83 -11.09
CA GLN A 228 10.77 -7.23 -12.15
C GLN A 228 10.57 -6.17 -13.24
N LYS A 229 11.13 -4.96 -13.09
CA LYS A 229 10.98 -3.84 -14.04
C LYS A 229 9.51 -3.49 -14.34
N LYS A 230 8.59 -3.77 -13.41
CA LYS A 230 7.17 -3.40 -13.54
C LYS A 230 6.98 -1.91 -13.36
N MET A 231 6.03 -1.37 -14.13
CA MET A 231 5.53 -0.01 -14.06
C MET A 231 4.27 0.05 -13.23
#